data_8f4a8e1f64fce0b37d367be00264c11e
#
_entry.id   8f4a8e1f64fce0b37d367be00264c11e
#
_cell.length_a   1.000
_cell.length_b   1.000
_cell.length_c   1.000
_cell.angle_alpha   90.00
_cell.angle_beta   90.00
_cell.angle_gamma   90.00
#
_symmetry.space_group_name_H-M   'P 1'
#
loop_
_entity.id
_entity.type
_entity.pdbx_description
1 polymer ?
#
loop_
_entity_poly.entity_id
_entity_poly.type
_entity_poly.pdbx_seq_one_letter_code
_entity_poly.pdbx_strand_id
1 'polypeptide(L)'
;MTSDNVFRALSDPTRREILRLLRDGPKTSGDIADAFPSSWATISRHLALLREAQLVIAERSGQEVHYELNTSVFEDLVQHLIDWVRPTRARAKGSLKARKA
;
A
#
# COMPACT_ATOMS: atom_id res chain seq x y z
N MET A 1 -12.09 -1.36 2.72
CA MET A 1 -10.95 -1.21 1.78
C MET A 1 -11.31 -1.83 0.45
N THR A 2 -11.05 -1.13 -0.62
CA THR A 2 -11.24 -1.72 -1.94
C THR A 2 -9.88 -2.09 -2.50
N SER A 3 -9.81 -3.27 -3.11
CA SER A 3 -8.57 -3.74 -3.72
C SER A 3 -8.06 -2.80 -4.80
N ASP A 4 -9.00 -2.19 -5.55
CA ASP A 4 -8.64 -1.28 -6.63
C ASP A 4 -7.84 -0.08 -6.13
N ASN A 5 -8.24 0.49 -4.99
CA ASN A 5 -7.52 1.62 -4.43
C ASN A 5 -6.11 1.22 -3.99
N VAL A 6 -5.99 0.03 -3.41
CA VAL A 6 -4.69 -0.48 -2.98
C VAL A 6 -3.77 -0.66 -4.19
N PHE A 7 -4.24 -1.30 -5.24
CA PHE A 7 -3.40 -1.55 -6.42
C PHE A 7 -3.04 -0.26 -7.13
N ARG A 8 -3.99 0.67 -7.21
CA ARG A 8 -3.69 1.98 -7.79
C ARG A 8 -2.59 2.67 -7.01
N ALA A 9 -2.71 2.67 -5.68
CA ALA A 9 -1.71 3.32 -4.83
C ALA A 9 -0.33 2.70 -5.03
N LEU A 10 -0.27 1.39 -5.17
CA LEU A 10 0.99 0.68 -5.32
C LEU A 10 1.57 0.73 -6.74
N SER A 11 0.83 1.25 -7.70
CA SER A 11 1.28 1.25 -9.09
C SER A 11 2.30 2.34 -9.41
N ASP A 12 2.52 3.28 -8.51
CA ASP A 12 3.45 4.39 -8.73
C ASP A 12 4.75 4.19 -7.94
N PRO A 13 5.91 4.35 -8.58
CA PRO A 13 7.18 4.14 -7.90
C PRO A 13 7.45 5.09 -6.75
N THR A 14 7.03 6.35 -6.85
CA THR A 14 7.22 7.30 -5.76
C THR A 14 6.41 6.89 -4.54
N ARG A 15 5.17 6.45 -4.75
CA ARG A 15 4.35 6.00 -3.63
C ARG A 15 4.95 4.77 -2.97
N ARG A 16 5.51 3.84 -3.75
CA ARG A 16 6.21 2.69 -3.16
C ARG A 16 7.41 3.13 -2.33
N GLU A 17 8.14 4.15 -2.81
CA GLU A 17 9.28 4.66 -2.04
C GLU A 17 8.85 5.34 -0.75
N ILE A 18 7.72 6.05 -0.77
CA ILE A 18 7.18 6.64 0.47
C ILE A 18 6.89 5.53 1.47
N LEU A 19 6.29 4.44 1.03
CA LEU A 19 6.00 3.32 1.92
C LEU A 19 7.28 2.72 2.49
N ARG A 20 8.33 2.60 1.68
CA ARG A 20 9.61 2.10 2.16
C ARG A 20 10.22 3.02 3.20
N LEU A 21 10.10 4.32 2.99
CA LEU A 21 10.59 5.31 3.94
C LEU A 21 9.91 5.12 5.30
N LEU A 22 8.63 4.80 5.29
CA LEU A 22 7.86 4.65 6.53
C LEU A 22 8.10 3.32 7.26
N ARG A 23 8.87 2.41 6.65
CA ARG A 23 9.21 1.14 7.33
C ARG A 23 9.93 1.37 8.64
N ASP A 24 10.70 2.44 8.71
CA ASP A 24 11.53 2.69 9.89
C ASP A 24 10.80 3.45 10.98
N GLY A 25 9.53 3.74 10.78
CA GLY A 25 8.71 4.40 11.77
C GLY A 25 7.97 5.59 11.19
N PRO A 26 7.13 6.24 11.99
CA PRO A 26 6.35 7.38 11.54
C PRO A 26 7.22 8.54 11.10
N LYS A 27 6.72 9.29 10.12
CA LYS A 27 7.38 10.48 9.60
C LYS A 27 6.37 11.59 9.41
N THR A 28 6.80 12.82 9.58
CA THR A 28 5.93 13.97 9.31
C THR A 28 5.81 14.16 7.81
N SER A 29 4.76 14.86 7.37
CA SER A 29 4.61 15.20 5.97
C SER A 29 5.80 16.00 5.47
N GLY A 30 6.38 16.86 6.32
CA GLY A 30 7.59 17.62 5.96
C GLY A 30 8.78 16.71 5.71
N ASP A 31 9.02 15.74 6.60
CA ASP A 31 10.10 14.78 6.43
C ASP A 31 9.95 13.99 5.13
N ILE A 32 8.73 13.60 4.83
CA ILE A 32 8.48 12.85 3.61
C ILE A 32 8.75 13.71 2.39
N ALA A 33 8.25 14.95 2.40
CA ALA A 33 8.44 15.85 1.26
C ALA A 33 9.92 16.14 1.02
N ASP A 34 10.69 16.29 2.09
CA ASP A 34 12.12 16.57 1.99
C ASP A 34 12.92 15.41 1.41
N ALA A 35 12.38 14.20 1.47
CA ALA A 35 13.07 13.02 0.98
C ALA A 35 12.99 12.85 -0.54
N PHE A 36 12.19 13.67 -1.21
CA PHE A 36 11.94 13.51 -2.65
C PHE A 36 12.14 14.82 -3.39
N PRO A 37 12.57 14.77 -4.64
CA PRO A 37 12.74 15.98 -5.44
C PRO A 37 11.43 16.57 -5.97
N SER A 38 10.33 15.89 -5.76
CA SER A 38 9.02 16.34 -6.24
C SER A 38 8.52 17.54 -5.45
N SER A 39 7.59 18.29 -6.04
CA SER A 39 7.00 19.42 -5.36
C SER A 39 6.17 18.96 -4.16
N TRP A 40 5.95 19.87 -3.24
CA TRP A 40 5.12 19.62 -2.06
C TRP A 40 3.72 19.18 -2.46
N ALA A 41 3.15 19.84 -3.50
CA ALA A 41 1.81 19.49 -3.97
C ALA A 41 1.75 18.06 -4.52
N THR A 42 2.79 17.64 -5.23
CA THR A 42 2.86 16.28 -5.77
C THR A 42 2.93 15.26 -4.65
N ILE A 43 3.77 15.51 -3.65
CA ILE A 43 3.88 14.60 -2.50
C ILE A 43 2.57 14.53 -1.73
N SER A 44 1.90 15.68 -1.54
CA SER A 44 0.60 15.71 -0.86
C SER A 44 -0.42 14.84 -1.59
N ARG A 45 -0.41 14.86 -2.92
CA ARG A 45 -1.32 14.04 -3.71
C ARG A 45 -1.01 12.55 -3.52
N HIS A 46 0.27 12.18 -3.51
CA HIS A 46 0.67 10.80 -3.28
C HIS A 46 0.21 10.33 -1.89
N LEU A 47 0.38 11.18 -0.89
CA LEU A 47 -0.03 10.84 0.48
C LEU A 47 -1.54 10.68 0.57
N ALA A 48 -2.31 11.52 -0.14
CA ALA A 48 -3.75 11.40 -0.15
C ALA A 48 -4.20 10.07 -0.75
N LEU A 49 -3.57 9.64 -1.83
CA LEU A 49 -3.90 8.35 -2.45
C LEU A 49 -3.55 7.18 -1.55
N LEU A 50 -2.42 7.26 -0.84
CA LEU A 50 -2.04 6.23 0.12
C LEU A 50 -3.01 6.15 1.28
N ARG A 51 -3.52 7.30 1.74
CA ARG A 51 -4.52 7.33 2.79
C ARG A 51 -5.85 6.75 2.34
N GLU A 52 -6.29 7.09 1.15
CA GLU A 52 -7.55 6.56 0.60
C GLU A 52 -7.49 5.05 0.49
N ALA A 53 -6.32 4.51 0.15
CA ALA A 53 -6.13 3.08 0.08
C ALA A 53 -5.93 2.45 1.46
N GLN A 54 -5.85 3.26 2.50
CA GLN A 54 -5.61 2.83 3.87
C GLN A 54 -4.27 2.13 4.08
N LEU A 55 -3.32 2.40 3.19
CA LEU A 55 -1.97 1.85 3.33
C LEU A 55 -1.16 2.61 4.37
N VAL A 56 -1.55 3.86 4.63
CA VAL A 56 -0.95 4.66 5.70
C VAL A 56 -2.04 5.23 6.59
N ILE A 57 -1.66 5.49 7.83
CA ILE A 57 -2.50 6.15 8.81
C ILE A 57 -1.90 7.54 9.01
N ALA A 58 -2.73 8.58 8.96
CA ALA A 58 -2.30 9.94 9.20
C ALA A 58 -2.88 10.42 10.51
N GLU A 59 -2.04 11.01 11.34
CA GLU A 59 -2.47 11.51 12.63
C GLU A 59 -1.91 12.90 12.85
N ARG A 60 -2.79 13.82 13.22
CA ARG A 60 -2.37 15.19 13.48
C ARG A 60 -1.87 15.32 14.91
N SER A 61 -0.71 15.96 15.04
CA SER A 61 -0.14 16.26 16.34
C SER A 61 0.35 17.71 16.29
N GLY A 62 -0.42 18.59 16.94
CA GLY A 62 -0.16 20.02 16.85
C GLY A 62 -0.36 20.51 15.43
N GLN A 63 0.67 21.13 14.86
CA GLN A 63 0.61 21.63 13.49
C GLN A 63 1.17 20.64 12.47
N GLU A 64 1.62 19.49 12.94
CA GLU A 64 2.22 18.48 12.07
C GLU A 64 1.28 17.31 11.84
N VAL A 65 1.40 16.70 10.67
CA VAL A 65 0.69 15.45 10.39
C VAL A 65 1.74 14.37 10.29
N HIS A 66 1.56 13.31 11.06
CA HIS A 66 2.45 12.16 11.10
C HIS A 66 1.82 11.02 10.33
N TYR A 67 2.61 10.37 9.51
CA TYR A 67 2.19 9.23 8.70
C TYR A 67 2.92 7.99 9.14
N GLU A 68 2.20 6.88 9.22
CA GLU A 68 2.81 5.59 9.50
C GLU A 68 2.15 4.50 8.66
N LEU A 69 2.84 3.39 8.50
CA LEU A 69 2.28 2.26 7.75
C LEU A 69 1.11 1.66 8.51
N ASN A 70 0.08 1.30 7.77
CA ASN A 70 -1.03 0.54 8.32
C ASN A 70 -0.73 -0.94 8.08
N THR A 71 -0.01 -1.55 9.00
CA THR A 71 0.48 -2.91 8.82
C THR A 71 -0.66 -3.92 8.68
N SER A 72 -1.79 -3.67 9.33
CA SER A 72 -2.95 -4.57 9.22
C SER A 72 -3.44 -4.68 7.78
N VAL A 73 -3.45 -3.56 7.06
CA VAL A 73 -3.90 -3.56 5.66
C VAL A 73 -2.89 -4.30 4.79
N PHE A 74 -1.59 -4.14 5.07
CA PHE A 74 -0.58 -4.90 4.34
C PHE A 74 -0.69 -6.39 4.59
N GLU A 75 -0.98 -6.80 5.81
CA GLU A 75 -1.17 -8.21 6.13
C GLU A 75 -2.38 -8.77 5.39
N ASP A 76 -3.47 -8.01 5.36
CA ASP A 76 -4.66 -8.42 4.62
C ASP A 76 -4.36 -8.52 3.13
N LEU A 77 -3.59 -7.60 2.59
CA LEU A 77 -3.22 -7.62 1.18
C LEU A 77 -2.40 -8.85 0.84
N VAL A 78 -1.42 -9.17 1.67
CA VAL A 78 -0.60 -10.36 1.46
C VAL A 78 -1.47 -11.61 1.46
N GLN A 79 -2.38 -11.71 2.42
CA GLN A 79 -3.28 -12.87 2.50
C GLN A 79 -4.18 -12.94 1.27
N HIS A 80 -4.66 -11.81 0.80
CA HIS A 80 -5.50 -11.73 -0.38
C HIS A 80 -4.76 -12.24 -1.62
N LEU A 81 -3.49 -11.82 -1.77
CA LEU A 81 -2.66 -12.25 -2.89
C LEU A 81 -2.36 -13.74 -2.84
N ILE A 82 -2.11 -14.24 -1.63
CA ILE A 82 -1.89 -15.67 -1.45
C ILE A 82 -3.13 -16.46 -1.84
N ASP A 83 -4.30 -15.98 -1.45
CA ASP A 83 -5.56 -16.65 -1.76
C ASP A 83 -5.81 -16.71 -3.26
N TRP A 84 -5.34 -15.74 -4.02
CA TRP A 84 -5.51 -15.73 -5.46
C TRP A 84 -4.77 -16.88 -6.14
N VAL A 85 -3.63 -17.28 -5.59
CA VAL A 85 -2.78 -18.30 -6.21
C VAL A 85 -2.89 -19.65 -5.52
N ARG A 86 -3.49 -19.70 -4.36
CA ARG A 86 -3.67 -20.95 -3.62
C ARG A 86 -4.95 -21.62 -4.06
N PRO A 87 -4.88 -22.77 -4.71
CA PRO A 87 -6.10 -23.44 -5.14
C PRO A 87 -6.83 -24.05 -3.95
N THR A 88 -8.15 -24.12 -4.07
CA THR A 88 -8.93 -24.92 -3.14
C THR A 88 -8.65 -26.38 -3.48
N ARG A 89 -8.90 -27.26 -2.52
CA ARG A 89 -8.62 -28.68 -2.72
C ARG A 89 -9.31 -29.24 -3.97
N ALA A 90 -10.58 -28.96 -4.13
CA ALA A 90 -11.31 -29.45 -5.28
C ALA A 90 -10.85 -28.82 -6.57
N ARG A 91 -10.61 -27.53 -6.53
CA ARG A 91 -10.18 -26.79 -7.71
C ARG A 91 -8.79 -27.22 -8.17
N ALA A 92 -7.90 -27.53 -7.23
CA ALA A 92 -6.55 -27.92 -7.57
C ALA A 92 -6.53 -29.14 -8.50
N LYS A 93 -7.35 -30.12 -8.22
CA LYS A 93 -7.41 -31.32 -9.04
C LYS A 93 -7.94 -31.03 -10.44
N GLY A 94 -9.04 -30.30 -10.49
CA GLY A 94 -9.66 -30.00 -11.77
C GLY A 94 -8.83 -29.08 -12.63
N SER A 95 -8.29 -28.04 -12.03
CA SER A 95 -7.54 -27.01 -12.76
C SER A 95 -6.30 -27.55 -13.43
N LEU A 96 -5.58 -28.42 -12.76
CA LEU A 96 -4.36 -28.96 -13.33
C LEU A 96 -4.62 -29.75 -14.60
N LYS A 97 -5.68 -30.53 -14.59
CA LYS A 97 -6.04 -31.28 -15.79
C LYS A 97 -6.46 -30.36 -16.92
N ALA A 98 -7.26 -29.38 -16.59
CA ALA A 98 -7.74 -28.44 -17.60
C ALA A 98 -6.59 -27.71 -18.28
N ARG A 99 -5.62 -27.33 -17.53
CA ARG A 99 -4.50 -26.59 -18.10
C ARG A 99 -3.63 -27.43 -19.00
N LYS A 100 -3.49 -28.67 -18.69
CA LYS A 100 -2.68 -29.55 -19.48
C LYS A 100 -3.36 -29.99 -20.75
N ALA A 101 -4.66 -29.97 -20.72
CA ALA A 101 -5.39 -30.27 -21.92
C ALA A 101 -5.29 -29.12 -22.90
#